data_65edf445d614c4c2bdf43a56f0a1cff8
#
_entry.id   65edf445d614c4c2bdf43a56f0a1cff8
#
_cell.length_a   1.000
_cell.length_b   1.000
_cell.length_c   1.000
_cell.angle_alpha   90.00
_cell.angle_beta   90.00
_cell.angle_gamma   90.00
#
_symmetry.space_group_name_H-M   'P 1'
#
loop_
_entity.id
_entity.type
_entity.pdbx_description
1 polymer ?
#
loop_
_entity_poly.entity_id
_entity_poly.type
_entity_poly.pdbx_seq_one_letter_code
_entity_poly.pdbx_strand_id
1 'polypeptide(L)'
;MKRIEVVANTASGSVGPDAPRIAEQLLAEYGVSGVVHAPQPGELVDCLRTVIDSAPDAVLVLAGDGTARAAAEMAGPEGPLIAPLPGGTMNMLPRALYGDRDWQAAMKACLESGEARTISGGEVGGRLFFVAAILGSPALWATAREAAREGRFNIALARARRAFRNAFSGRLRFSLDGRPEIKAEALTLMCPLVSTALDAEERALEAAALDPSSALDVFRLGFNAARGHWREDPSVNAGRCRTGKVRAHGRIPAILDGEPARFDPEVSIRFRPKAFRALVPPDETAE
;
A
#
# COMPACT_ATOMS: atom_id res chain seq x y z
N MET A 1 -17.38 0.36 20.61
CA MET A 1 -16.10 1.11 20.80
C MET A 1 -16.40 2.30 21.70
N LYS A 2 -15.54 2.59 22.69
CA LYS A 2 -15.80 3.67 23.69
C LYS A 2 -14.99 4.95 23.39
N ARG A 3 -13.80 4.80 22.80
CA ARG A 3 -12.91 5.93 22.50
C ARG A 3 -12.32 5.80 21.10
N ILE A 4 -12.69 6.71 20.24
CA ILE A 4 -12.19 6.82 18.87
C ILE A 4 -11.39 8.13 18.74
N GLU A 5 -10.23 8.05 18.11
CA GLU A 5 -9.42 9.20 17.74
C GLU A 5 -9.39 9.31 16.21
N VAL A 6 -9.53 10.52 15.68
CA VAL A 6 -9.45 10.80 14.25
C VAL A 6 -8.23 11.67 13.99
N VAL A 7 -7.36 11.26 13.07
CA VAL A 7 -6.23 12.07 12.61
C VAL A 7 -6.47 12.47 11.16
N ALA A 8 -6.75 13.76 10.93
CA ALA A 8 -7.06 14.32 9.63
C ALA A 8 -5.91 15.18 9.09
N ASN A 9 -5.27 14.72 8.01
CA ASN A 9 -4.27 15.50 7.30
C ASN A 9 -4.96 16.39 6.23
N THR A 10 -5.32 17.61 6.60
CA THR A 10 -6.00 18.56 5.71
C THR A 10 -5.17 18.98 4.49
N ALA A 11 -3.85 18.76 4.51
CA ALA A 11 -2.97 18.98 3.36
C ALA A 11 -2.96 17.82 2.37
N SER A 12 -3.61 16.68 2.68
CA SER A 12 -3.72 15.55 1.76
C SER A 12 -4.78 15.77 0.69
N GLY A 13 -4.51 15.31 -0.52
CA GLY A 13 -5.17 15.66 -1.79
C GLY A 13 -6.70 15.75 -1.82
N SER A 14 -7.44 14.84 -1.16
CA SER A 14 -8.91 14.82 -1.19
C SER A 14 -9.57 15.11 0.16
N VAL A 15 -8.79 15.44 1.21
CA VAL A 15 -9.32 15.67 2.56
C VAL A 15 -10.01 17.03 2.67
N GLY A 16 -9.31 18.10 2.34
CA GLY A 16 -9.83 19.47 2.43
C GLY A 16 -9.85 20.06 3.85
N PRO A 17 -9.98 21.38 3.97
CA PRO A 17 -9.91 22.08 5.26
C PRO A 17 -11.11 21.84 6.18
N ASP A 18 -12.27 21.51 5.64
CA ASP A 18 -13.50 21.26 6.40
C ASP A 18 -13.59 19.85 7.00
N ALA A 19 -12.68 18.95 6.61
CA ALA A 19 -12.75 17.55 7.01
C ALA A 19 -12.75 17.32 8.53
N PRO A 20 -11.97 18.05 9.34
CA PRO A 20 -12.04 17.89 10.81
C PRO A 20 -13.43 18.17 11.36
N ARG A 21 -14.06 19.26 10.96
CA ARG A 21 -15.42 19.65 11.39
C ARG A 21 -16.47 18.61 10.95
N ILE A 22 -16.35 18.09 9.72
CA ILE A 22 -17.26 17.03 9.22
C ILE A 22 -17.06 15.74 10.02
N ALA A 23 -15.82 15.37 10.33
CA ALA A 23 -15.53 14.20 11.16
C ALA A 23 -16.11 14.32 12.57
N GLU A 24 -16.00 15.50 13.21
CA GLU A 24 -16.65 15.78 14.51
C GLU A 24 -18.17 15.62 14.44
N GLN A 25 -18.80 16.14 13.37
CA GLN A 25 -20.24 16.00 13.17
C GLN A 25 -20.65 14.53 13.02
N LEU A 26 -19.89 13.72 12.26
CA LEU A 26 -20.13 12.29 12.11
C LEU A 26 -19.99 11.56 13.45
N LEU A 27 -18.95 11.82 14.24
CA LEU A 27 -18.81 11.21 15.57
C LEU A 27 -20.01 11.53 16.45
N ALA A 28 -20.49 12.79 16.45
CA ALA A 28 -21.67 13.20 17.20
C ALA A 28 -22.96 12.56 16.69
N GLU A 29 -23.16 12.44 15.37
CA GLU A 29 -24.32 11.79 14.74
C GLU A 29 -24.47 10.33 15.18
N TYR A 30 -23.33 9.61 15.28
CA TYR A 30 -23.31 8.22 15.72
C TYR A 30 -23.18 8.04 17.24
N GLY A 31 -23.18 9.13 18.01
CA GLY A 31 -23.10 9.09 19.48
C GLY A 31 -21.79 8.51 20.00
N VAL A 32 -20.70 8.61 19.21
CA VAL A 32 -19.39 8.08 19.55
C VAL A 32 -18.53 9.16 20.21
N SER A 33 -17.96 8.85 21.38
CA SER A 33 -16.98 9.70 22.03
C SER A 33 -15.66 9.65 21.27
N GLY A 34 -15.17 10.78 20.77
CA GLY A 34 -13.92 10.83 20.01
C GLY A 34 -13.35 12.25 19.94
N VAL A 35 -12.07 12.32 19.61
CA VAL A 35 -11.33 13.56 19.40
C VAL A 35 -10.81 13.59 17.97
N VAL A 36 -10.92 14.74 17.31
CA VAL A 36 -10.40 14.97 15.96
C VAL A 36 -9.14 15.84 16.05
N HIS A 37 -8.04 15.30 15.56
CA HIS A 37 -6.75 15.96 15.47
C HIS A 37 -6.51 16.41 14.03
N ALA A 38 -6.15 17.68 13.85
CA ALA A 38 -5.76 18.26 12.55
C ALA A 38 -4.34 18.87 12.67
N PRO A 39 -3.30 18.03 12.67
CA PRO A 39 -1.93 18.48 12.88
C PRO A 39 -1.47 19.39 11.73
N GLN A 40 -0.58 20.34 12.07
CA GLN A 40 0.07 21.17 11.08
C GLN A 40 1.05 20.36 10.21
N PRO A 41 1.39 20.85 9.01
CA PRO A 41 2.43 20.23 8.18
C PRO A 41 3.73 20.03 8.97
N GLY A 42 4.22 18.79 9.02
CA GLY A 42 5.41 18.39 9.76
C GLY A 42 5.13 17.75 11.14
N GLU A 43 3.97 17.95 11.74
CA GLU A 43 3.61 17.39 13.05
C GLU A 43 2.83 16.05 12.96
N LEU A 44 2.47 15.64 11.77
CA LEU A 44 1.57 14.50 11.52
C LEU A 44 2.09 13.18 12.12
N VAL A 45 3.39 12.91 12.00
CA VAL A 45 4.00 11.66 12.49
C VAL A 45 3.99 11.63 14.03
N ASP A 46 4.30 12.75 14.67
CA ASP A 46 4.32 12.85 16.13
C ASP A 46 2.89 12.83 16.71
N CYS A 47 1.94 13.46 16.02
CA CYS A 47 0.52 13.36 16.35
C CYS A 47 0.04 11.91 16.29
N LEU A 48 0.30 11.19 15.18
CA LEU A 48 -0.05 9.77 15.05
C LEU A 48 0.54 8.92 16.18
N ARG A 49 1.82 9.12 16.49
CA ARG A 49 2.49 8.39 17.57
C ARG A 49 1.80 8.65 18.92
N THR A 50 1.57 9.92 19.25
CA THR A 50 0.90 10.32 20.51
C THR A 50 -0.50 9.71 20.61
N VAL A 51 -1.27 9.74 19.53
CA VAL A 51 -2.61 9.17 19.48
C VAL A 51 -2.59 7.65 19.64
N ILE A 52 -1.72 6.95 18.92
CA ILE A 52 -1.60 5.49 18.98
C ILE A 52 -1.11 5.04 20.37
N ASP A 53 -0.10 5.72 20.94
CA ASP A 53 0.45 5.43 22.26
C ASP A 53 -0.58 5.67 23.38
N SER A 54 -1.58 6.53 23.16
CA SER A 54 -2.69 6.73 24.10
C SER A 54 -3.66 5.53 24.15
N ALA A 55 -3.47 4.52 23.30
CA ALA A 55 -4.22 3.28 23.21
C ALA A 55 -5.76 3.48 23.16
N PRO A 56 -6.30 4.21 22.18
CA PRO A 56 -7.75 4.26 21.95
C PRO A 56 -8.26 2.90 21.42
N ASP A 57 -9.59 2.72 21.38
CA ASP A 57 -10.16 1.53 20.75
C ASP A 57 -9.89 1.51 19.25
N ALA A 58 -9.98 2.69 18.60
CA ALA A 58 -9.70 2.85 17.18
C ALA A 58 -9.10 4.22 16.85
N VAL A 59 -8.27 4.25 15.80
CA VAL A 59 -7.74 5.47 15.17
C VAL A 59 -8.19 5.51 13.71
N LEU A 60 -9.00 6.49 13.37
CA LEU A 60 -9.42 6.76 12.00
C LEU A 60 -8.40 7.72 11.37
N VAL A 61 -7.75 7.30 10.30
CA VAL A 61 -6.66 8.04 9.65
C VAL A 61 -7.12 8.58 8.31
N LEU A 62 -7.52 9.85 8.30
CA LEU A 62 -7.96 10.54 7.08
C LEU A 62 -6.76 11.23 6.43
N ALA A 63 -6.07 10.50 5.54
CA ALA A 63 -4.81 10.94 4.93
C ALA A 63 -4.49 10.14 3.66
N GLY A 64 -3.31 10.36 3.06
CA GLY A 64 -2.80 9.55 1.96
C GLY A 64 -2.19 8.23 2.40
N ASP A 65 -1.88 7.35 1.42
CA ASP A 65 -1.40 5.97 1.62
C ASP A 65 -0.15 5.89 2.51
N GLY A 66 0.81 6.81 2.37
CA GLY A 66 2.02 6.85 3.19
C GLY A 66 1.72 7.03 4.67
N THR A 67 0.76 7.90 5.01
CA THR A 67 0.31 8.14 6.39
C THR A 67 -0.49 6.96 6.93
N ALA A 68 -1.40 6.42 6.13
CA ALA A 68 -2.19 5.24 6.48
C ALA A 68 -1.29 4.03 6.79
N ARG A 69 -0.26 3.82 5.96
CA ARG A 69 0.75 2.78 6.20
C ARG A 69 1.54 3.04 7.49
N ALA A 70 2.01 4.27 7.71
CA ALA A 70 2.76 4.62 8.92
C ALA A 70 1.92 4.37 10.19
N ALA A 71 0.64 4.74 10.19
CA ALA A 71 -0.27 4.47 11.30
C ALA A 71 -0.43 2.96 11.57
N ALA A 72 -0.61 2.16 10.51
CA ALA A 72 -0.71 0.71 10.62
C ALA A 72 0.60 0.07 11.12
N GLU A 73 1.77 0.56 10.66
CA GLU A 73 3.09 0.12 11.16
C GLU A 73 3.28 0.46 12.65
N MET A 74 2.89 1.67 13.07
CA MET A 74 3.02 2.10 14.47
C MET A 74 2.09 1.32 15.40
N ALA A 75 0.84 1.06 14.99
CA ALA A 75 -0.11 0.30 15.78
C ALA A 75 0.30 -1.17 15.91
N GLY A 76 0.79 -1.77 14.84
CA GLY A 76 1.14 -3.19 14.85
C GLY A 76 -0.04 -4.11 15.17
N PRO A 77 0.24 -5.41 15.43
CA PRO A 77 -0.82 -6.40 15.63
C PRO A 77 -1.56 -6.29 16.97
N GLU A 78 -0.96 -5.67 17.99
CA GLU A 78 -1.52 -5.57 19.34
C GLU A 78 -2.03 -4.16 19.69
N GLY A 79 -1.81 -3.18 18.80
CA GLY A 79 -2.22 -1.79 19.02
C GLY A 79 -3.71 -1.54 18.76
N PRO A 80 -4.15 -0.27 18.73
CA PRO A 80 -5.53 0.09 18.42
C PRO A 80 -5.94 -0.35 17.01
N LEU A 81 -7.25 -0.44 16.77
CA LEU A 81 -7.78 -0.65 15.43
C LEU A 81 -7.47 0.56 14.55
N ILE A 82 -7.00 0.33 13.34
CA ILE A 82 -6.73 1.41 12.38
C ILE A 82 -7.80 1.39 11.29
N ALA A 83 -8.45 2.52 11.07
CA ALA A 83 -9.31 2.74 9.91
C ALA A 83 -8.62 3.72 8.94
N PRO A 84 -7.91 3.23 7.91
CA PRO A 84 -7.28 4.10 6.92
C PRO A 84 -8.35 4.62 5.96
N LEU A 85 -8.81 5.86 6.17
CA LEU A 85 -9.83 6.47 5.32
C LEU A 85 -9.23 7.07 4.05
N PRO A 86 -9.92 7.02 2.90
CA PRO A 86 -9.39 7.47 1.61
C PRO A 86 -9.26 9.01 1.56
N GLY A 87 -8.07 9.52 1.87
CA GLY A 87 -7.73 10.96 1.86
C GLY A 87 -6.62 11.32 0.88
N GLY A 88 -6.05 10.35 0.17
CA GLY A 88 -4.98 10.53 -0.80
C GLY A 88 -5.43 10.45 -2.25
N THR A 89 -4.48 10.27 -3.15
CA THR A 89 -4.73 10.14 -4.59
C THR A 89 -4.91 8.69 -5.02
N MET A 90 -4.07 7.78 -4.53
CA MET A 90 -4.10 6.37 -4.92
C MET A 90 -5.08 5.59 -4.05
N ASN A 91 -5.05 5.84 -2.74
CA ASN A 91 -5.90 5.20 -1.73
C ASN A 91 -5.87 3.66 -1.83
N MET A 92 -4.67 3.08 -1.99
CA MET A 92 -4.54 1.64 -2.25
C MET A 92 -5.05 0.80 -1.09
N LEU A 93 -4.59 1.08 0.12
CA LEU A 93 -5.05 0.36 1.32
C LEU A 93 -6.52 0.66 1.66
N PRO A 94 -6.99 1.92 1.65
CA PRO A 94 -8.40 2.23 1.83
C PRO A 94 -9.30 1.51 0.83
N ARG A 95 -8.96 1.51 -0.46
CA ARG A 95 -9.76 0.83 -1.50
C ARG A 95 -9.83 -0.68 -1.31
N ALA A 96 -8.73 -1.28 -0.86
CA ALA A 96 -8.69 -2.70 -0.57
C ALA A 96 -9.60 -3.10 0.62
N LEU A 97 -9.89 -2.15 1.53
CA LEU A 97 -10.70 -2.38 2.74
C LEU A 97 -12.15 -1.91 2.57
N TYR A 98 -12.39 -0.83 1.82
CA TYR A 98 -13.70 -0.15 1.76
C TYR A 98 -14.28 -0.05 0.35
N GLY A 99 -13.60 -0.60 -0.67
CA GLY A 99 -13.99 -0.40 -2.07
C GLY A 99 -13.80 1.05 -2.53
N ASP A 100 -14.67 1.51 -3.41
CA ASP A 100 -14.61 2.85 -3.99
C ASP A 100 -15.35 3.92 -3.16
N ARG A 101 -15.62 3.66 -1.88
CA ARG A 101 -16.26 4.63 -0.98
C ARG A 101 -15.37 5.86 -0.82
N ASP A 102 -15.99 7.05 -0.74
CA ASP A 102 -15.30 8.24 -0.26
C ASP A 102 -15.05 8.14 1.26
N TRP A 103 -14.26 9.07 1.80
CA TRP A 103 -13.87 9.00 3.21
C TRP A 103 -15.05 9.15 4.18
N GLN A 104 -16.09 9.91 3.83
CA GLN A 104 -17.28 10.12 4.67
C GLN A 104 -18.10 8.82 4.71
N ALA A 105 -18.34 8.21 3.55
CA ALA A 105 -19.04 6.93 3.47
C ALA A 105 -18.26 5.79 4.17
N ALA A 106 -16.93 5.75 4.01
CA ALA A 106 -16.08 4.79 4.71
C ALA A 106 -16.12 5.00 6.23
N MET A 107 -16.04 6.26 6.71
CA MET A 107 -16.13 6.60 8.13
C MET A 107 -17.49 6.19 8.70
N LYS A 108 -18.59 6.54 8.03
CA LYS A 108 -19.96 6.16 8.44
C LYS A 108 -20.08 4.63 8.58
N ALA A 109 -19.68 3.89 7.58
CA ALA A 109 -19.72 2.43 7.61
C ALA A 109 -18.89 1.84 8.76
N CYS A 110 -17.72 2.41 9.07
CA CYS A 110 -16.92 2.00 10.23
C CYS A 110 -17.61 2.32 11.57
N LEU A 111 -18.25 3.49 11.69
CA LEU A 111 -18.95 3.89 12.92
C LEU A 111 -20.23 3.08 13.15
N GLU A 112 -20.94 2.74 12.09
CA GLU A 112 -22.22 2.04 12.12
C GLU A 112 -22.05 0.55 12.44
N SER A 113 -21.18 -0.14 11.71
CA SER A 113 -21.06 -1.60 11.74
C SER A 113 -19.61 -2.12 11.68
N GLY A 114 -18.63 -1.26 11.99
CA GLY A 114 -17.22 -1.63 11.89
C GLY A 114 -16.81 -2.76 12.83
N GLU A 115 -16.11 -3.74 12.27
CA GLU A 115 -15.56 -4.90 12.97
C GLU A 115 -14.04 -4.94 12.89
N ALA A 116 -13.42 -5.61 13.86
CA ALA A 116 -11.97 -5.79 13.90
C ALA A 116 -11.55 -6.91 12.93
N ARG A 117 -10.70 -6.59 11.95
CA ARG A 117 -10.10 -7.57 11.03
C ARG A 117 -8.58 -7.52 11.12
N THR A 118 -7.95 -8.68 11.30
CA THR A 118 -6.49 -8.80 11.27
C THR A 118 -6.03 -8.75 9.82
N ILE A 119 -5.14 -7.81 9.52
CA ILE A 119 -4.57 -7.64 8.19
C ILE A 119 -3.16 -8.22 8.17
N SER A 120 -2.91 -9.08 7.18
CA SER A 120 -1.57 -9.54 6.86
C SER A 120 -0.82 -8.51 6.01
N GLY A 121 0.49 -8.63 5.94
CA GLY A 121 1.32 -7.74 5.13
C GLY A 121 2.55 -8.45 4.59
N GLY A 122 3.36 -7.70 3.87
CA GLY A 122 4.68 -8.09 3.48
C GLY A 122 5.73 -7.13 4.02
N GLU A 123 6.96 -7.59 4.08
CA GLU A 123 8.12 -6.79 4.47
C GLU A 123 9.20 -6.93 3.42
N VAL A 124 9.78 -5.83 3.00
CA VAL A 124 10.96 -5.76 2.13
C VAL A 124 11.99 -4.86 2.80
N GLY A 125 13.17 -5.42 3.11
CA GLY A 125 14.25 -4.65 3.71
C GLY A 125 13.88 -3.92 5.00
N GLY A 126 13.05 -4.52 5.84
CA GLY A 126 12.57 -3.95 7.10
C GLY A 126 11.39 -2.99 6.98
N ARG A 127 10.88 -2.71 5.77
CA ARG A 127 9.72 -1.83 5.54
C ARG A 127 8.49 -2.67 5.20
N LEU A 128 7.38 -2.38 5.89
CA LEU A 128 6.11 -3.06 5.66
C LEU A 128 5.37 -2.50 4.43
N PHE A 129 4.54 -3.36 3.84
CA PHE A 129 3.51 -3.01 2.86
C PHE A 129 2.28 -3.90 3.09
N PHE A 130 1.09 -3.41 2.75
CA PHE A 130 -0.17 -4.08 3.06
C PHE A 130 -0.99 -4.43 1.83
N VAL A 131 -0.63 -3.86 0.68
CA VAL A 131 -1.28 -4.08 -0.61
C VAL A 131 -0.31 -4.77 -1.56
N ALA A 132 0.69 -4.04 -2.04
CA ALA A 132 1.64 -4.57 -3.00
C ALA A 132 3.01 -3.90 -2.92
N ALA A 133 4.05 -4.65 -3.28
CA ALA A 133 5.39 -4.14 -3.52
C ALA A 133 5.85 -4.51 -4.93
N ILE A 134 6.48 -3.58 -5.62
CA ILE A 134 7.13 -3.79 -6.92
C ILE A 134 8.59 -3.43 -6.78
N LEU A 135 9.48 -4.40 -7.04
CA LEU A 135 10.93 -4.21 -7.04
C LEU A 135 11.45 -4.26 -8.47
N GLY A 136 12.43 -3.41 -8.78
CA GLY A 136 13.10 -3.41 -10.08
C GLY A 136 12.67 -2.29 -11.01
N SER A 137 12.93 -2.46 -12.31
CA SER A 137 12.80 -1.44 -13.34
C SER A 137 11.43 -0.75 -13.42
N PRO A 138 10.29 -1.43 -13.30
CA PRO A 138 8.97 -0.78 -13.35
C PRO A 138 8.77 0.29 -12.28
N ALA A 139 9.42 0.17 -11.12
CA ALA A 139 9.36 1.17 -10.07
C ALA A 139 9.90 2.56 -10.49
N LEU A 140 10.77 2.60 -11.49
CA LEU A 140 11.29 3.86 -12.03
C LEU A 140 10.24 4.67 -12.81
N TRP A 141 9.22 4.01 -13.36
CA TRP A 141 8.14 4.68 -14.09
C TRP A 141 7.20 5.46 -13.18
N ALA A 142 7.04 5.03 -11.92
CA ALA A 142 6.23 5.75 -10.96
C ALA A 142 6.77 7.16 -10.70
N THR A 143 8.10 7.31 -10.64
CA THR A 143 8.74 8.62 -10.43
C THR A 143 8.60 9.54 -11.65
N ALA A 144 8.53 8.98 -12.87
CA ALA A 144 8.26 9.73 -14.08
C ALA A 144 6.81 10.22 -14.14
N ARG A 145 5.86 9.35 -13.78
CA ARG A 145 4.42 9.69 -13.70
C ARG A 145 4.16 10.78 -12.67
N GLU A 146 4.79 10.70 -11.50
CA GLU A 146 4.63 11.71 -10.45
C GLU A 146 5.15 13.08 -10.91
N ALA A 147 6.33 13.14 -11.54
CA ALA A 147 6.87 14.38 -12.09
C ALA A 147 5.98 14.97 -13.20
N ALA A 148 5.32 14.14 -14.01
CA ALA A 148 4.36 14.58 -15.01
C ALA A 148 3.10 15.19 -14.36
N ARG A 149 2.61 14.56 -13.29
CA ARG A 149 1.45 15.05 -12.52
C ARG A 149 1.70 16.39 -11.85
N GLU A 150 2.93 16.64 -11.41
CA GLU A 150 3.37 17.93 -10.86
C GLU A 150 3.65 19.00 -11.93
N GLY A 151 3.34 18.75 -13.19
CA GLY A 151 3.56 19.67 -14.31
C GLY A 151 5.02 19.81 -14.74
N ARG A 152 5.95 19.02 -14.18
CA ARG A 152 7.38 19.05 -14.46
C ARG A 152 7.75 18.17 -15.66
N PHE A 153 7.18 18.46 -16.84
CA PHE A 153 7.28 17.61 -18.03
C PHE A 153 8.71 17.31 -18.48
N ASN A 154 9.63 18.28 -18.39
CA ASN A 154 11.05 18.06 -18.74
C ASN A 154 11.70 17.03 -17.82
N ILE A 155 11.39 17.08 -16.51
CA ILE A 155 11.87 16.11 -15.52
C ILE A 155 11.20 14.75 -15.73
N ALA A 156 9.90 14.75 -16.01
CA ALA A 156 9.16 13.53 -16.31
C ALA A 156 9.74 12.81 -17.54
N LEU A 157 10.04 13.56 -18.61
CA LEU A 157 10.63 13.00 -19.84
C LEU A 157 12.05 12.47 -19.60
N ALA A 158 12.88 13.21 -18.84
CA ALA A 158 14.22 12.75 -18.48
C ALA A 158 14.19 11.48 -17.63
N ARG A 159 13.26 11.40 -16.65
CA ARG A 159 13.04 10.21 -15.81
C ARG A 159 12.50 9.04 -16.61
N ALA A 160 11.56 9.28 -17.53
CA ALA A 160 11.01 8.24 -18.42
C ALA A 160 12.11 7.67 -19.34
N ARG A 161 12.93 8.53 -19.95
CA ARG A 161 14.09 8.10 -20.77
C ARG A 161 15.11 7.30 -19.96
N ARG A 162 15.37 7.71 -18.71
CA ARG A 162 16.25 6.96 -17.80
C ARG A 162 15.65 5.62 -17.40
N ALA A 163 14.35 5.60 -17.07
CA ALA A 163 13.62 4.38 -16.78
C ALA A 163 13.66 3.41 -17.96
N PHE A 164 13.44 3.91 -19.18
CA PHE A 164 13.50 3.10 -20.40
C PHE A 164 14.91 2.52 -20.66
N ARG A 165 15.98 3.34 -20.53
CA ARG A 165 17.35 2.83 -20.68
C ARG A 165 17.73 1.79 -19.63
N ASN A 166 17.20 1.91 -18.43
CA ASN A 166 17.48 1.00 -17.33
C ASN A 166 16.51 -0.20 -17.27
N ALA A 167 15.42 -0.17 -18.05
CA ALA A 167 14.38 -1.20 -18.05
C ALA A 167 14.90 -2.60 -18.43
N PHE A 168 16.05 -2.66 -19.13
CA PHE A 168 16.65 -3.93 -19.59
C PHE A 168 18.09 -4.13 -19.06
N SER A 169 18.59 -3.25 -18.19
CA SER A 169 20.00 -3.25 -17.76
C SER A 169 20.23 -3.69 -16.31
N GLY A 170 19.18 -3.82 -15.51
CA GLY A 170 19.26 -4.03 -14.06
C GLY A 170 18.48 -5.24 -13.58
N ARG A 171 18.78 -6.44 -14.12
CA ARG A 171 18.10 -7.68 -13.70
C ARG A 171 18.29 -7.94 -12.21
N LEU A 172 17.18 -8.13 -11.53
CA LEU A 172 17.15 -8.65 -10.18
C LEU A 172 17.53 -10.13 -10.20
N ARG A 173 18.22 -10.57 -9.15
CA ARG A 173 18.40 -11.97 -8.80
C ARG A 173 17.66 -12.20 -7.50
N PHE A 174 16.86 -13.23 -7.44
CA PHE A 174 16.11 -13.52 -6.21
C PHE A 174 15.87 -15.01 -6.03
N SER A 175 15.80 -15.40 -4.77
CA SER A 175 15.42 -16.74 -4.31
C SER A 175 14.24 -16.59 -3.38
N LEU A 176 13.18 -17.35 -3.61
CA LEU A 176 11.95 -17.37 -2.82
C LEU A 176 11.80 -18.75 -2.18
N ASP A 177 11.52 -18.77 -0.87
CA ASP A 177 11.30 -19.99 -0.07
C ASP A 177 12.38 -21.06 -0.26
N GLY A 178 13.66 -20.63 -0.35
CA GLY A 178 14.79 -21.53 -0.53
C GLY A 178 14.91 -22.17 -1.93
N ARG A 179 14.08 -21.80 -2.89
CA ARG A 179 14.16 -22.28 -4.27
C ARG A 179 15.42 -21.72 -4.96
N PRO A 180 15.87 -22.34 -6.06
CA PRO A 180 16.99 -21.82 -6.84
C PRO A 180 16.83 -20.37 -7.23
N GLU A 181 17.96 -19.64 -7.29
CA GLU A 181 17.97 -18.24 -7.70
C GLU A 181 17.52 -18.09 -9.16
N ILE A 182 16.60 -17.19 -9.40
CA ILE A 182 16.14 -16.80 -10.74
C ILE A 182 16.44 -15.33 -11.01
N LYS A 183 16.43 -14.95 -12.29
CA LYS A 183 16.67 -13.58 -12.75
C LYS A 183 15.41 -13.05 -13.44
N ALA A 184 15.04 -11.80 -13.13
CA ALA A 184 13.97 -11.10 -13.83
C ALA A 184 14.18 -9.58 -13.78
N GLU A 185 13.47 -8.85 -14.62
CA GLU A 185 13.51 -7.38 -14.62
C GLU A 185 12.77 -6.78 -13.43
N ALA A 186 11.74 -7.48 -12.95
CA ALA A 186 10.98 -7.07 -11.78
C ALA A 186 10.45 -8.24 -10.97
N LEU A 187 10.20 -7.98 -9.70
CA LEU A 187 9.47 -8.84 -8.79
C LEU A 187 8.32 -8.05 -8.19
N THR A 188 7.10 -8.49 -8.43
CA THR A 188 5.90 -7.97 -7.78
C THR A 188 5.50 -8.91 -6.64
N LEU A 189 5.15 -8.34 -5.50
CA LEU A 189 4.64 -9.03 -4.32
C LEU A 189 3.27 -8.45 -4.00
N MET A 190 2.27 -9.29 -3.81
CA MET A 190 0.92 -8.85 -3.44
C MET A 190 0.49 -9.56 -2.15
N CYS A 191 -0.15 -8.79 -1.27
CA CYS A 191 -0.73 -9.32 -0.04
C CYS A 191 -2.05 -10.05 -0.33
N PRO A 192 -2.45 -11.03 0.51
CA PRO A 192 -3.73 -11.71 0.38
C PRO A 192 -4.93 -10.79 0.26
N LEU A 193 -4.87 -9.61 0.90
CA LEU A 193 -5.93 -8.59 0.85
C LEU A 193 -6.35 -8.18 -0.58
N VAL A 194 -5.43 -8.24 -1.55
CA VAL A 194 -5.68 -7.79 -2.94
C VAL A 194 -5.37 -8.85 -3.98
N SER A 195 -4.77 -9.97 -3.59
CA SER A 195 -4.47 -11.06 -4.53
C SER A 195 -5.74 -11.83 -4.85
N THR A 196 -6.06 -11.96 -6.13
CA THR A 196 -7.13 -12.83 -6.60
C THR A 196 -6.68 -14.29 -6.81
N ALA A 197 -5.38 -14.57 -6.61
CA ALA A 197 -4.79 -15.90 -6.74
C ALA A 197 -4.55 -16.58 -5.38
N LEU A 198 -4.76 -15.85 -4.29
CA LEU A 198 -4.65 -16.32 -2.92
C LEU A 198 -5.99 -16.19 -2.23
N ASP A 199 -6.32 -17.16 -1.36
CA ASP A 199 -7.45 -17.04 -0.45
C ASP A 199 -7.12 -15.99 0.65
N ALA A 200 -8.14 -15.38 1.22
CA ALA A 200 -7.98 -14.35 2.26
C ALA A 200 -7.22 -14.87 3.50
N GLU A 201 -7.32 -16.17 3.78
CA GLU A 201 -6.62 -16.85 4.88
C GLU A 201 -5.22 -17.36 4.51
N GLU A 202 -4.80 -17.18 3.26
CA GLU A 202 -3.51 -17.67 2.78
C GLU A 202 -2.35 -17.01 3.55
N ARG A 203 -1.44 -17.83 4.05
CA ARG A 203 -0.27 -17.38 4.82
C ARG A 203 0.97 -17.20 3.93
N ALA A 204 0.81 -16.47 2.84
CA ALA A 204 1.86 -16.19 1.87
C ALA A 204 1.57 -14.90 1.09
N LEU A 205 2.59 -14.35 0.46
CA LEU A 205 2.46 -13.32 -0.59
C LEU A 205 2.29 -14.03 -1.94
N GLU A 206 1.51 -13.44 -2.84
CA GLU A 206 1.63 -13.76 -4.26
C GLU A 206 2.88 -13.07 -4.78
N ALA A 207 3.82 -13.81 -5.35
CA ALA A 207 5.04 -13.30 -5.94
C ALA A 207 5.02 -13.55 -7.44
N ALA A 208 5.20 -12.51 -8.25
CA ALA A 208 5.24 -12.60 -9.70
C ALA A 208 6.56 -12.01 -10.23
N ALA A 209 7.35 -12.85 -10.85
CA ALA A 209 8.52 -12.45 -11.61
C ALA A 209 8.10 -11.94 -12.99
N LEU A 210 8.51 -10.75 -13.36
CA LEU A 210 8.25 -10.14 -14.66
C LEU A 210 9.55 -10.05 -15.44
N ASP A 211 9.63 -10.74 -16.56
CA ASP A 211 10.84 -10.79 -17.40
C ASP A 211 10.53 -10.55 -18.89
N PRO A 212 9.96 -9.36 -19.25
CA PRO A 212 9.76 -9.02 -20.64
C PRO A 212 11.12 -8.88 -21.36
N SER A 213 11.28 -9.60 -22.46
CA SER A 213 12.53 -9.61 -23.24
C SER A 213 12.62 -8.53 -24.31
N SER A 214 11.49 -7.88 -24.62
CA SER A 214 11.38 -6.88 -25.67
C SER A 214 10.38 -5.77 -25.34
N ALA A 215 10.43 -4.67 -26.09
CA ALA A 215 9.42 -3.60 -25.98
C ALA A 215 8.00 -4.10 -26.33
N LEU A 216 7.88 -5.08 -27.22
CA LEU A 216 6.60 -5.69 -27.55
C LEU A 216 6.02 -6.49 -26.37
N ASP A 217 6.89 -7.21 -25.62
CA ASP A 217 6.47 -7.92 -24.41
C ASP A 217 5.98 -6.95 -23.34
N VAL A 218 6.66 -5.81 -23.15
CA VAL A 218 6.22 -4.76 -22.23
C VAL A 218 4.85 -4.22 -22.63
N PHE A 219 4.63 -3.97 -23.94
CA PHE A 219 3.35 -3.50 -24.44
C PHE A 219 2.24 -4.55 -24.24
N ARG A 220 2.51 -5.82 -24.57
CA ARG A 220 1.59 -6.95 -24.36
C ARG A 220 1.24 -7.11 -22.88
N LEU A 221 2.25 -7.10 -22.00
CA LEU A 221 2.05 -7.21 -20.56
C LEU A 221 1.18 -6.05 -20.02
N GLY A 222 1.43 -4.82 -20.49
CA GLY A 222 0.62 -3.66 -20.14
C GLY A 222 -0.84 -3.78 -20.59
N PHE A 223 -1.05 -4.30 -21.80
CA PHE A 223 -2.38 -4.54 -22.36
C PHE A 223 -3.13 -5.66 -21.60
N ASN A 224 -2.45 -6.76 -21.29
CA ASN A 224 -2.99 -7.85 -20.48
C ASN A 224 -3.30 -7.38 -19.04
N ALA A 225 -2.45 -6.52 -18.46
CA ALA A 225 -2.69 -5.92 -17.14
C ALA A 225 -3.96 -5.05 -17.12
N ALA A 226 -4.17 -4.25 -18.15
CA ALA A 226 -5.38 -3.42 -18.28
C ALA A 226 -6.68 -4.24 -18.39
N ARG A 227 -6.57 -5.51 -18.78
CA ARG A 227 -7.70 -6.46 -18.88
C ARG A 227 -7.80 -7.44 -17.69
N GLY A 228 -6.91 -7.34 -16.71
CA GLY A 228 -6.86 -8.26 -15.60
C GLY A 228 -6.17 -9.61 -15.87
N HIS A 229 -5.68 -9.86 -17.10
CA HIS A 229 -5.10 -11.13 -17.55
C HIS A 229 -3.56 -11.16 -17.51
N TRP A 230 -2.93 -10.29 -16.74
CA TRP A 230 -1.48 -10.16 -16.71
C TRP A 230 -0.74 -11.43 -16.23
N ARG A 231 -1.40 -12.27 -15.41
CA ARG A 231 -0.84 -13.53 -14.90
C ARG A 231 -0.68 -14.59 -15.98
N GLU A 232 -1.46 -14.51 -17.05
CA GLU A 232 -1.44 -15.44 -18.18
C GLU A 232 -0.36 -15.06 -19.23
N ASP A 233 0.30 -13.92 -19.05
CA ASP A 233 1.35 -13.48 -19.97
C ASP A 233 2.59 -14.38 -19.83
N PRO A 234 3.17 -14.86 -20.95
CA PRO A 234 4.36 -15.75 -20.95
C PRO A 234 5.59 -15.13 -20.27
N SER A 235 5.67 -13.81 -20.14
CA SER A 235 6.75 -13.11 -19.43
C SER A 235 6.55 -13.05 -17.91
N VAL A 236 5.47 -13.66 -17.39
CA VAL A 236 5.11 -13.67 -15.97
C VAL A 236 5.24 -15.07 -15.41
N ASN A 237 5.97 -15.19 -14.31
CA ASN A 237 6.02 -16.41 -13.51
C ASN A 237 5.50 -16.08 -12.10
N ALA A 238 4.29 -16.49 -11.81
CA ALA A 238 3.63 -16.23 -10.53
C ALA A 238 3.65 -17.47 -9.62
N GLY A 239 3.70 -17.22 -8.31
CA GLY A 239 3.71 -18.26 -7.29
C GLY A 239 3.55 -17.69 -5.89
N ARG A 240 3.60 -18.55 -4.89
CA ARG A 240 3.51 -18.17 -3.47
C ARG A 240 4.90 -17.94 -2.90
N CYS A 241 5.00 -16.99 -1.95
CA CYS A 241 6.24 -16.62 -1.28
C CYS A 241 5.98 -16.26 0.19
N ARG A 242 6.71 -16.91 1.11
CA ARG A 242 6.72 -16.52 2.54
C ARG A 242 7.99 -15.77 2.92
N THR A 243 9.10 -16.16 2.32
CA THR A 243 10.41 -15.56 2.57
C THR A 243 11.17 -15.44 1.26
N GLY A 244 12.07 -14.48 1.18
CA GLY A 244 12.92 -14.36 -0.01
C GLY A 244 14.11 -13.45 0.22
N LYS A 245 15.03 -13.50 -0.72
CA LYS A 245 16.16 -12.56 -0.84
C LYS A 245 16.22 -12.04 -2.26
N VAL A 246 16.43 -10.75 -2.39
CA VAL A 246 16.58 -10.07 -3.68
C VAL A 246 17.92 -9.36 -3.71
N ARG A 247 18.62 -9.50 -4.83
CA ARG A 247 19.92 -8.88 -5.07
C ARG A 247 19.94 -8.14 -6.41
N ALA A 248 20.69 -7.05 -6.46
CA ALA A 248 20.99 -6.30 -7.69
C ALA A 248 22.44 -5.79 -7.66
N HIS A 249 22.94 -5.31 -8.80
CA HIS A 249 24.27 -4.69 -8.86
C HIS A 249 24.34 -3.32 -8.14
N GLY A 250 23.21 -2.68 -7.91
CA GLY A 250 23.10 -1.38 -7.25
C GLY A 250 21.84 -1.29 -6.41
N ARG A 251 21.51 -0.09 -5.94
CA ARG A 251 20.29 0.13 -5.16
C ARG A 251 19.06 -0.33 -5.93
N ILE A 252 18.19 -1.08 -5.26
CA ILE A 252 16.96 -1.63 -5.82
C ILE A 252 15.87 -0.57 -5.77
N PRO A 253 15.39 -0.06 -6.93
CA PRO A 253 14.22 0.79 -6.96
C PRO A 253 12.97 -0.04 -6.63
N ALA A 254 12.06 0.53 -5.86
CA ALA A 254 10.83 -0.14 -5.47
C ALA A 254 9.66 0.82 -5.34
N ILE A 255 8.46 0.26 -5.31
CA ILE A 255 7.22 0.92 -4.91
C ILE A 255 6.60 0.04 -3.83
N LEU A 256 6.21 0.63 -2.70
CA LEU A 256 5.47 -0.02 -1.63
C LEU A 256 4.15 0.70 -1.45
N ASP A 257 3.04 0.01 -1.66
CA ASP A 257 1.67 0.57 -1.58
C ASP A 257 1.53 1.91 -2.32
N GLY A 258 2.10 1.98 -3.53
CA GLY A 258 2.08 3.18 -4.36
C GLY A 258 3.21 4.19 -4.09
N GLU A 259 3.93 4.09 -2.96
CA GLU A 259 4.98 5.02 -2.56
C GLU A 259 6.36 4.58 -3.06
N PRO A 260 7.13 5.48 -3.70
CA PRO A 260 8.48 5.17 -4.15
C PRO A 260 9.42 4.85 -2.97
N ALA A 261 10.23 3.82 -3.15
CA ALA A 261 11.25 3.39 -2.20
C ALA A 261 12.56 3.04 -2.92
N ARG A 262 13.64 2.98 -2.17
CA ARG A 262 14.94 2.47 -2.63
C ARG A 262 15.57 1.66 -1.53
N PHE A 263 16.04 0.49 -1.90
CA PHE A 263 16.72 -0.42 -0.98
C PHE A 263 18.19 -0.59 -1.34
N ASP A 264 18.93 -1.14 -0.40
CA ASP A 264 20.30 -1.58 -0.63
C ASP A 264 20.37 -2.70 -1.68
N PRO A 265 21.56 -3.00 -2.23
CA PRO A 265 21.73 -4.01 -3.28
C PRO A 265 21.29 -5.44 -2.89
N GLU A 266 21.12 -5.70 -1.61
CA GLU A 266 20.56 -6.95 -1.10
C GLU A 266 19.49 -6.66 -0.04
N VAL A 267 18.30 -7.27 -0.21
CA VAL A 267 17.19 -7.15 0.74
C VAL A 267 16.51 -8.48 0.96
N SER A 268 15.94 -8.64 2.16
CA SER A 268 15.07 -9.75 2.51
C SER A 268 13.61 -9.43 2.21
N ILE A 269 12.84 -10.46 1.88
CA ILE A 269 11.38 -10.46 1.80
C ILE A 269 10.85 -11.36 2.91
N ARG A 270 9.75 -10.93 3.55
CA ARG A 270 9.07 -11.74 4.57
C ARG A 270 7.57 -11.47 4.55
N PHE A 271 6.78 -12.52 4.57
CA PHE A 271 5.34 -12.43 4.85
C PHE A 271 5.09 -12.16 6.34
N ARG A 272 4.15 -11.28 6.64
CA ARG A 272 3.72 -10.93 7.99
C ARG A 272 2.25 -11.32 8.18
N PRO A 273 1.97 -12.45 8.86
CA PRO A 273 0.60 -12.98 8.98
C PRO A 273 -0.33 -12.09 9.82
N LYS A 274 0.23 -11.30 10.71
CA LYS A 274 -0.47 -10.31 11.54
C LYS A 274 0.35 -9.04 11.51
N ALA A 275 -0.02 -8.11 10.63
CA ALA A 275 0.71 -6.86 10.49
C ALA A 275 0.07 -5.75 11.34
N PHE A 276 -1.24 -5.63 11.28
CA PHE A 276 -2.02 -4.73 12.13
C PHE A 276 -3.48 -5.19 12.20
N ARG A 277 -4.29 -4.53 13.03
CA ARG A 277 -5.74 -4.73 13.09
C ARG A 277 -6.47 -3.56 12.46
N ALA A 278 -7.31 -3.81 11.46
CA ALA A 278 -8.12 -2.79 10.82
C ALA A 278 -9.54 -2.77 11.41
N LEU A 279 -10.15 -1.59 11.42
CA LEU A 279 -11.58 -1.41 11.59
C LEU A 279 -12.21 -1.36 10.20
N VAL A 280 -13.04 -2.34 9.86
CA VAL A 280 -13.66 -2.47 8.54
C VAL A 280 -15.15 -2.76 8.69
N PRO A 281 -16.02 -2.24 7.81
CA PRO A 281 -17.41 -2.70 7.77
C PRO A 281 -17.43 -4.18 7.39
N PRO A 282 -18.47 -4.95 7.78
CA PRO A 282 -18.67 -6.32 7.31
C PRO A 282 -18.72 -6.35 5.77
N ASP A 283 -18.22 -7.44 5.18
CA ASP A 283 -18.25 -7.62 3.73
C ASP A 283 -19.71 -7.70 3.24
N GLU A 284 -20.08 -6.90 2.24
CA GLU A 284 -21.45 -6.87 1.66
C GLU A 284 -21.85 -8.17 0.92
N THR A 285 -20.99 -9.19 0.93
CA THR A 285 -21.19 -10.47 0.22
C THR A 285 -21.68 -11.63 1.10
N ALA A 286 -22.27 -11.32 2.27
CA ALA A 286 -22.82 -12.35 3.17
C ALA A 286 -24.37 -12.44 3.11
N GLU A 287 -25.00 -12.11 1.95
CA GLU A 287 -26.42 -12.47 1.68
C GLU A 287 -26.55 -13.37 0.46
#